data_3296827cf9b2d61d25ac9f575d20d050
#
_entry.id   3296827cf9b2d61d25ac9f575d20d050
#
_cell.length_a   1.000
_cell.length_b   1.000
_cell.length_c   1.000
_cell.angle_alpha   90.00
_cell.angle_beta   90.00
_cell.angle_gamma   90.00
#
_symmetry.space_group_name_H-M   'P 1'
#
loop_
_entity.id
_entity.type
_entity.pdbx_description
1 polymer ?
#
loop_
_entity_poly.entity_id
_entity_poly.type
_entity_poly.pdbx_seq_one_letter_code
_entity_poly.pdbx_strand_id
1 'polypeptide(L)'
;MTLSIEVYKKLLKVQKGKVTTYGDLAKAVGLKNGQRVIGGIMKNNPFPVIIPCHRVVKFNGEIGGYAYGEKIKSNMLSKEGITIKNGKILDFDIKKYSF
;
A
#
# COMPACT_ATOMS: atom_id res chain seq x y z
N MET A 1 14.93 -2.18 -17.26
CA MET A 1 13.67 -2.26 -16.53
C MET A 1 13.63 -1.21 -15.43
N THR A 2 12.55 -0.50 -15.29
CA THR A 2 12.48 0.58 -14.31
C THR A 2 12.10 0.05 -12.93
N LEU A 3 12.53 0.75 -11.89
CA LEU A 3 12.16 0.44 -10.51
C LEU A 3 10.64 0.45 -10.32
N SER A 4 9.94 1.39 -10.97
CA SER A 4 8.47 1.48 -10.89
C SER A 4 7.80 0.18 -11.32
N ILE A 5 8.26 -0.43 -12.40
CA ILE A 5 7.71 -1.69 -12.90
C ILE A 5 7.91 -2.81 -11.86
N GLU A 6 9.10 -2.89 -11.28
CA GLU A 6 9.38 -3.88 -10.24
C GLU A 6 8.47 -3.71 -9.03
N VAL A 7 8.27 -2.47 -8.60
CA VAL A 7 7.40 -2.15 -7.47
C VAL A 7 5.95 -2.54 -7.78
N TYR A 8 5.45 -2.18 -8.96
CA TYR A 8 4.07 -2.51 -9.35
C TYR A 8 3.85 -4.01 -9.43
N LYS A 9 4.83 -4.76 -9.93
CA LYS A 9 4.75 -6.23 -9.97
C LYS A 9 4.62 -6.82 -8.57
N LYS A 10 5.39 -6.33 -7.61
CA LYS A 10 5.29 -6.79 -6.22
C LYS A 10 3.95 -6.41 -5.62
N LEU A 11 3.50 -5.19 -5.87
CA LEU A 11 2.23 -4.69 -5.33
C LEU A 11 1.04 -5.52 -5.83
N LEU A 12 1.07 -5.97 -7.07
CA LEU A 12 0.02 -6.81 -7.64
C LEU A 12 -0.16 -8.14 -6.89
N LYS A 13 0.83 -8.56 -6.13
CA LYS A 13 0.73 -9.77 -5.29
C LYS A 13 -0.07 -9.54 -4.03
N VAL A 14 -0.24 -8.29 -3.61
CA VAL A 14 -1.01 -7.94 -2.41
C VAL A 14 -2.49 -8.02 -2.75
N GLN A 15 -3.14 -9.06 -2.29
CA GLN A 15 -4.51 -9.37 -2.66
C GLN A 15 -5.52 -8.57 -1.85
N LYS A 16 -6.75 -8.56 -2.34
CA LYS A 16 -7.89 -7.95 -1.67
C LYS A 16 -8.01 -8.48 -0.24
N GLY A 17 -8.17 -7.60 0.72
CA GLY A 17 -8.23 -7.97 2.13
C GLY A 17 -6.87 -7.96 2.83
N LYS A 18 -5.80 -7.65 2.09
CA LYS A 18 -4.45 -7.51 2.64
C LYS A 18 -3.89 -6.14 2.32
N VAL A 19 -2.90 -5.73 3.11
CA VAL A 19 -2.18 -4.47 2.90
C VAL A 19 -0.68 -4.73 2.98
N THR A 20 0.11 -3.81 2.45
CA THR A 20 1.55 -3.79 2.66
C THR A 20 1.96 -2.40 3.13
N THR A 21 3.20 -2.24 3.54
CA THR A 21 3.73 -0.94 3.94
C THR A 21 4.71 -0.43 2.90
N TYR A 22 4.93 0.88 2.91
CA TYR A 22 5.95 1.48 2.04
C TYR A 22 7.32 0.83 2.28
N GLY A 23 7.67 0.56 3.53
CA GLY A 23 8.95 -0.06 3.89
C GLY A 23 9.05 -1.51 3.42
N ASP A 24 8.00 -2.29 3.60
CA ASP A 24 8.01 -3.71 3.19
C ASP A 24 8.08 -3.82 1.68
N LEU A 25 7.36 -2.97 0.96
CA LEU A 25 7.40 -2.96 -0.50
C LEU A 25 8.78 -2.54 -0.99
N ALA A 26 9.41 -1.56 -0.34
CA ALA A 26 10.78 -1.15 -0.65
C ALA A 26 11.75 -2.32 -0.48
N LYS A 27 11.65 -3.03 0.64
CA LYS A 27 12.50 -4.21 0.88
C LYS A 27 12.29 -5.29 -0.17
N ALA A 28 11.06 -5.50 -0.60
CA ALA A 28 10.72 -6.51 -1.59
C ALA A 28 11.41 -6.27 -2.93
N VAL A 29 11.77 -5.03 -3.23
CA VAL A 29 12.51 -4.67 -4.45
C VAL A 29 13.98 -4.32 -4.18
N GLY A 30 14.48 -4.65 -2.98
CA GLY A 30 15.89 -4.52 -2.64
C GLY A 30 16.35 -3.14 -2.22
N LEU A 31 15.44 -2.27 -1.80
CA LEU A 31 15.79 -0.93 -1.36
C LEU A 31 15.90 -0.85 0.16
N LYS A 32 16.96 -0.20 0.64
CA LYS A 32 17.08 0.19 2.03
C LYS A 32 16.47 1.57 2.21
N ASN A 33 15.64 1.73 3.25
CA ASN A 33 15.03 3.04 3.56
C ASN A 33 14.34 3.67 2.35
N GLY A 34 13.70 2.85 1.52
CA GLY A 34 13.10 3.30 0.27
C GLY A 34 11.68 3.80 0.36
N GLN A 35 11.15 4.06 1.57
CA GLN A 35 9.76 4.45 1.78
C GLN A 35 9.36 5.68 0.96
N ARG A 36 10.24 6.69 0.92
CA ARG A 36 9.98 7.92 0.18
C ARG A 36 9.92 7.67 -1.32
N VAL A 37 10.82 6.84 -1.82
CA VAL A 37 10.84 6.45 -3.24
C VAL A 37 9.56 5.72 -3.61
N ILE A 38 9.13 4.78 -2.77
CA ILE A 38 7.88 4.05 -2.98
C ILE A 38 6.69 5.00 -2.96
N GLY A 39 6.67 5.96 -2.04
CA GLY A 39 5.62 6.97 -1.98
C GLY A 39 5.49 7.75 -3.28
N GLY A 40 6.61 8.14 -3.88
CA GLY A 40 6.63 8.83 -5.17
C GLY A 40 6.11 7.93 -6.30
N ILE A 41 6.48 6.67 -6.31
CA ILE A 41 6.01 5.70 -7.31
C ILE A 41 4.51 5.49 -7.19
N MET A 42 3.99 5.39 -5.96
CA MET A 42 2.55 5.25 -5.74
C MET A 42 1.78 6.47 -6.23
N LYS A 43 2.34 7.66 -6.01
CA LYS A 43 1.74 8.92 -6.44
C LYS A 43 1.60 9.00 -7.95
N ASN A 44 2.51 8.37 -8.69
CA ASN A 44 2.55 8.38 -10.16
C ASN A 44 1.97 7.11 -10.77
N ASN A 45 1.22 6.32 -10.00
CA ASN A 45 0.59 5.09 -10.50
C ASN A 45 -0.34 5.41 -11.66
N PRO A 46 -0.08 4.88 -12.88
CA PRO A 46 -0.91 5.17 -14.05
C PRO A 46 -2.25 4.42 -14.06
N PHE A 47 -2.39 3.38 -13.25
CA PHE A 47 -3.60 2.53 -13.25
C PHE A 47 -4.11 2.31 -11.83
N PRO A 48 -4.66 3.36 -11.17
CA PRO A 48 -5.21 3.21 -9.82
C PRO A 48 -6.28 2.11 -9.78
N VAL A 49 -6.36 1.42 -8.66
CA VAL A 49 -7.24 0.27 -8.42
C VAL A 49 -6.71 -1.01 -9.08
N ILE A 50 -6.37 -0.99 -10.35
CA ILE A 50 -5.78 -2.14 -11.05
C ILE A 50 -4.41 -2.45 -10.41
N ILE A 51 -3.56 -1.43 -10.29
CA ILE A 51 -2.35 -1.51 -9.46
C ILE A 51 -2.77 -0.95 -8.10
N PRO A 52 -2.93 -1.80 -7.08
CA PRO A 52 -3.67 -1.43 -5.87
C PRO A 52 -2.85 -0.58 -4.90
N CYS A 53 -2.49 0.63 -5.30
CA CYS A 53 -1.71 1.53 -4.45
C CYS A 53 -2.46 1.94 -3.17
N HIS A 54 -3.78 1.79 -3.14
CA HIS A 54 -4.56 2.02 -1.92
C HIS A 54 -4.27 0.99 -0.83
N ARG A 55 -3.63 -0.14 -1.17
CA ARG A 55 -3.24 -1.18 -0.20
C ARG A 55 -1.87 -0.95 0.41
N VAL A 56 -1.21 0.17 0.10
CA VAL A 56 0.06 0.54 0.71
C VAL A 56 -0.21 1.53 1.84
N VAL A 57 0.19 1.16 3.05
CA VAL A 57 -0.08 1.93 4.26
C VAL A 57 1.21 2.21 5.02
N LYS A 58 1.12 2.99 6.09
CA LYS A 58 2.29 3.32 6.90
C LYS A 58 2.71 2.14 7.78
N PHE A 59 3.97 2.16 8.22
CA PHE A 59 4.55 1.08 9.02
C PHE A 59 3.79 0.78 10.33
N ASN A 60 3.13 1.79 10.87
CA ASN A 60 2.39 1.68 12.13
C ASN A 60 0.91 1.34 11.94
N GLY A 61 0.48 1.03 10.72
CA GLY A 61 -0.92 0.71 10.43
C GLY A 61 -1.80 1.89 10.09
N GLU A 62 -1.29 3.11 10.16
CA GLU A 62 -2.05 4.28 9.68
C GLU A 62 -2.20 4.18 8.18
N ILE A 63 -3.38 4.53 7.66
CA ILE A 63 -3.66 4.33 6.22
C ILE A 63 -2.80 5.22 5.32
N GLY A 64 -2.39 6.39 5.79
CA GLY A 64 -1.55 7.28 5.01
C GLY A 64 -2.30 7.99 3.89
N GLY A 65 -1.55 8.73 3.07
CA GLY A 65 -2.11 9.51 1.99
C GLY A 65 -2.50 8.68 0.77
N TYR A 66 -3.28 9.28 -0.11
CA TYR A 66 -3.73 8.68 -1.36
C TYR A 66 -3.97 9.77 -2.39
N ALA A 67 -3.72 9.47 -3.66
CA ALA A 67 -3.88 10.44 -4.75
C ALA A 67 -5.29 11.03 -4.82
N TYR A 68 -6.31 10.23 -4.52
CA TYR A 68 -7.71 10.64 -4.55
C TYR A 68 -8.26 11.00 -3.18
N GLY A 69 -7.40 11.13 -2.19
CA GLY A 69 -7.78 11.51 -0.84
C GLY A 69 -7.90 10.33 0.12
N GLU A 70 -7.63 10.63 1.39
CA GLU A 70 -7.59 9.64 2.45
C GLU A 70 -8.96 8.98 2.69
N LYS A 71 -10.04 9.75 2.54
CA LYS A 71 -11.40 9.23 2.71
C LYS A 71 -11.73 8.17 1.67
N ILE A 72 -11.33 8.38 0.42
CA ILE A 72 -11.55 7.40 -0.66
C ILE A 72 -10.73 6.15 -0.40
N LYS A 73 -9.47 6.31 0.02
CA LYS A 73 -8.61 5.19 0.39
C LYS A 73 -9.26 4.35 1.51
N SER A 74 -9.74 5.01 2.55
CA SER A 74 -10.41 4.35 3.67
C SER A 74 -11.64 3.56 3.20
N ASN A 75 -12.47 4.17 2.34
CA ASN A 75 -13.65 3.49 1.81
C ASN A 75 -13.28 2.27 0.97
N MET A 76 -12.24 2.37 0.14
CA MET A 76 -11.78 1.26 -0.68
C MET A 76 -11.31 0.09 0.17
N LEU A 77 -10.51 0.37 1.20
CA LEU A 77 -10.02 -0.65 2.12
C LEU A 77 -11.18 -1.29 2.90
N SER A 78 -12.14 -0.49 3.34
CA SER A 78 -13.32 -1.00 4.06
C SER A 78 -14.13 -1.97 3.19
N LYS A 79 -14.29 -1.66 1.92
CA LYS A 79 -14.99 -2.54 0.97
C LYS A 79 -14.24 -3.85 0.76
N GLU A 80 -12.95 -3.86 0.99
CA GLU A 80 -12.11 -5.06 0.87
C GLU A 80 -12.06 -5.87 2.16
N GLY A 81 -12.86 -5.49 3.17
CA GLY A 81 -12.94 -6.23 4.41
C GLY A 81 -11.94 -5.79 5.48
N ILE A 82 -11.30 -4.64 5.29
CA ILE A 82 -10.35 -4.09 6.25
C ILE A 82 -11.07 -3.07 7.13
N THR A 83 -11.06 -3.27 8.43
CA THR A 83 -11.67 -2.35 9.37
C THR A 83 -10.66 -1.27 9.76
N ILE A 84 -11.09 -0.02 9.66
CA ILE A 84 -10.25 1.14 10.02
C ILE A 84 -10.89 1.84 11.21
N LYS A 85 -10.08 2.07 12.25
CA LYS A 85 -10.51 2.74 13.46
C LYS A 85 -9.51 3.84 13.78
N ASN A 86 -9.98 5.07 13.90
CA ASN A 86 -9.14 6.24 14.19
C ASN A 86 -7.96 6.37 13.21
N GLY A 87 -8.21 6.12 11.92
CA GLY A 87 -7.19 6.23 10.88
C GLY A 87 -6.18 5.09 10.83
N LYS A 88 -6.38 4.05 11.64
CA LYS A 88 -5.48 2.90 11.68
C LYS A 88 -6.21 1.61 11.34
N ILE A 89 -5.48 0.69 10.75
CA ILE A 89 -6.02 -0.63 10.39
C ILE A 89 -6.12 -1.49 11.64
N LEU A 90 -7.31 -2.02 11.88
CA LEU A 90 -7.54 -2.98 12.96
C LEU A 90 -6.95 -4.33 12.54
N ASP A 91 -6.31 -5.02 13.50
CA ASP A 91 -5.64 -6.31 13.25
C ASP A 91 -4.57 -6.21 12.17
N PHE A 92 -3.80 -5.11 12.20
CA PHE A 92 -2.81 -4.80 11.19
C PHE A 92 -1.84 -5.96 10.94
N ASP A 93 -1.34 -6.60 11.99
CA ASP A 93 -0.37 -7.69 11.87
C ASP A 93 -0.94 -8.88 11.08
N ILE A 94 -2.25 -9.13 11.23
CA ILE A 94 -2.93 -10.20 10.51
C ILE A 94 -3.18 -9.82 9.05
N LYS A 95 -3.51 -8.54 8.82
CA LYS A 95 -3.85 -8.05 7.47
C LYS A 95 -2.63 -7.77 6.61
N LYS A 96 -1.46 -7.68 7.20
CA LYS A 96 -0.25 -7.35 6.47
C LYS A 96 0.20 -8.53 5.59
N TYR A 97 0.44 -8.24 4.31
CA TYR A 97 0.95 -9.23 3.35
C TYR A 97 2.44 -9.48 3.60
N SER A 98 2.85 -10.72 3.53
CA SER A 98 4.25 -11.11 3.66
C SER A 98 4.80 -11.49 2.28
N PHE A 99 5.75 -10.71 1.83
CA PHE A 99 6.42 -10.99 0.54
C PHE A 99 7.32 -12.21 0.58
#